data_5f5a1803cf9f3db64873f5f1a1173575
#
_entry.id   5f5a1803cf9f3db64873f5f1a1173575
#
_cell.length_a   1.000
_cell.length_b   1.000
_cell.length_c   1.000
_cell.angle_alpha   90.00
_cell.angle_beta   90.00
_cell.angle_gamma   90.00
#
_symmetry.space_group_name_H-M   'P 1'
#
loop_
_entity.id
_entity.type
_entity.pdbx_description
1 polymer ?
#
loop_
_entity_poly.entity_id
_entity_poly.type
_entity_poly.pdbx_seq_one_letter_code
_entity_poly.pdbx_strand_id
1 'polypeptide(L)'
;MISSMKKRLAAALIIMLICSSFGKPSQDSGIEYVSSLLWSKAYDAKIVGEHAFCAFLNGLVILDVSDKGKPAFVSRLYLGGGFGIDIKDNFAFVAAGVKGLHIVDVSDIQAPVLKGFFETPGEAKDIAVVGNHAYVADGLSGFQVVDISKASSPRLAASLDTPGTAGGVIISGSHAYLADGSSGLQIINISDPSQPKLEGVYDTPGTAESVAVSGNIAYVADGSPGLQVIDSTHPSSPELISSFLTSGYARGVTVRENRAFVGNLYDGGFQIIDISDPKALKVLATRKYTMYNEAWDVTVSGDYAYVVDYFAGIHLLRITDPASPVATGLYYTPGSIIVAAAIGKMIYAVGDLSGLQVIDISEPNAPKVVASRGRMRGIHGLTADGEYVYITDRWSLKTYSVGDPSKTNIIHTLRTPGVARTVVARQNLVYMTSDHSGFHVIDVSDPKAPEIIGSYPMSGFAYGVAVSGNYAYVANSDTGFHIIDISYPMSPDLVSSLETPGLAYGVAIKGQYAYLADGDSGLQIIDISDPKAPSIVGSCPIEGFSNGVAIKGKYAYVSDEIKGLRKVDIRNPKAPKLVAQFDSPGEAAGVTICGEYLVLSDSFSLLILK
;
A
#
# COMPACT_ATOMS: atom_id res chain seq x y z
N MET A 1 -10.54 -16.54 19.50
CA MET A 1 -10.23 -15.12 19.21
C MET A 1 -8.79 -14.72 19.57
N ILE A 2 -8.30 -14.98 20.79
CA ILE A 2 -6.92 -14.63 21.22
C ILE A 2 -5.82 -15.45 20.51
N SER A 3 -6.07 -16.70 20.11
CA SER A 3 -5.14 -17.56 19.38
C SER A 3 -4.94 -17.13 17.92
N SER A 4 -5.98 -16.63 17.27
CA SER A 4 -5.95 -16.10 15.89
C SER A 4 -5.23 -14.73 15.81
N MET A 5 -5.40 -13.88 16.81
CA MET A 5 -4.64 -12.62 16.90
C MET A 5 -3.14 -12.85 17.16
N LYS A 6 -2.78 -13.83 17.97
CA LYS A 6 -1.36 -14.19 18.18
C LYS A 6 -0.70 -14.79 16.93
N LYS A 7 -1.44 -15.52 16.10
CA LYS A 7 -0.95 -16.00 14.79
C LYS A 7 -0.82 -14.86 13.76
N ARG A 8 -1.70 -13.86 13.81
CA ARG A 8 -1.59 -12.66 12.94
C ARG A 8 -0.45 -11.72 13.36
N LEU A 9 -0.20 -11.55 14.67
CA LEU A 9 0.99 -10.84 15.15
C LEU A 9 2.30 -11.62 14.86
N ALA A 10 2.28 -12.95 14.95
CA ALA A 10 3.43 -13.77 14.57
C ALA A 10 3.68 -13.77 13.05
N ALA A 11 2.63 -13.74 12.23
CA ALA A 11 2.77 -13.58 10.78
C ALA A 11 3.31 -12.19 10.41
N ALA A 12 2.86 -11.12 11.05
CA ALA A 12 3.39 -9.77 10.84
C ALA A 12 4.87 -9.64 11.28
N LEU A 13 5.28 -10.36 12.34
CA LEU A 13 6.69 -10.40 12.78
C LEU A 13 7.56 -11.33 11.91
N ILE A 14 6.98 -12.36 11.31
CA ILE A 14 7.67 -13.26 10.37
C ILE A 14 7.82 -12.62 8.99
N ILE A 15 6.93 -11.71 8.59
CA ILE A 15 7.04 -10.93 7.34
C ILE A 15 8.25 -9.97 7.39
N MET A 16 8.72 -9.55 8.57
CA MET A 16 10.00 -8.82 8.72
C MET A 16 11.25 -9.70 8.55
N LEU A 17 11.14 -11.03 8.52
CA LEU A 17 12.28 -11.95 8.54
C LEU A 17 12.44 -12.82 7.27
N ILE A 18 11.59 -12.67 6.24
CA ILE A 18 11.64 -13.49 5.01
C ILE A 18 11.92 -12.66 3.73
N CYS A 19 12.50 -11.47 3.84
CA CYS A 19 12.93 -10.70 2.65
C CYS A 19 14.34 -11.05 2.15
N SER A 20 14.79 -12.29 2.19
CA SER A 20 16.15 -12.65 1.77
C SER A 20 16.25 -13.58 0.55
N SER A 21 15.23 -13.65 -0.32
CA SER A 21 15.39 -14.39 -1.58
C SER A 21 14.47 -13.88 -2.71
N PHE A 22 14.64 -12.62 -3.11
CA PHE A 22 14.01 -12.16 -4.34
C PHE A 22 14.95 -12.36 -5.51
N GLY A 23 14.62 -13.36 -6.35
CA GLY A 23 15.23 -13.54 -7.65
C GLY A 23 14.98 -12.32 -8.54
N LYS A 24 15.93 -12.00 -9.44
CA LYS A 24 15.83 -10.91 -10.40
C LYS A 24 14.48 -10.92 -11.11
N PRO A 25 13.77 -9.76 -11.23
CA PRO A 25 12.59 -9.69 -12.06
C PRO A 25 12.97 -10.04 -13.51
N SER A 26 12.34 -11.04 -14.10
CA SER A 26 12.50 -11.34 -15.51
C SER A 26 11.91 -10.18 -16.33
N GLN A 27 12.67 -9.63 -17.25
CA GLN A 27 12.29 -8.51 -18.14
C GLN A 27 11.16 -8.85 -19.13
N ASP A 28 10.50 -9.99 -19.02
CA ASP A 28 9.41 -10.40 -19.90
C ASP A 28 8.26 -10.98 -19.06
N SER A 29 7.60 -10.10 -18.28
CA SER A 29 6.53 -10.53 -17.38
C SER A 29 5.25 -10.94 -18.12
N GLY A 30 5.09 -10.56 -19.41
CA GLY A 30 3.85 -10.79 -20.16
C GLY A 30 2.60 -10.14 -19.50
N ILE A 31 2.83 -9.23 -18.55
CA ILE A 31 1.86 -8.34 -17.91
C ILE A 31 2.47 -6.95 -17.93
N GLU A 32 1.82 -6.00 -18.61
CA GLU A 32 2.32 -4.65 -18.82
C GLU A 32 1.61 -3.67 -17.88
N TYR A 33 2.38 -2.83 -17.19
CA TYR A 33 1.84 -1.69 -16.46
C TYR A 33 1.37 -0.62 -17.45
N VAL A 34 0.13 -0.19 -17.32
CA VAL A 34 -0.46 0.89 -18.15
C VAL A 34 -0.52 2.18 -17.36
N SER A 35 -1.17 2.16 -16.21
CA SER A 35 -1.30 3.32 -15.34
C SER A 35 -1.77 2.92 -13.94
N SER A 36 -1.77 3.88 -13.01
CA SER A 36 -2.33 3.69 -11.67
C SER A 36 -2.91 4.98 -11.12
N LEU A 37 -3.74 4.87 -10.10
CA LEU A 37 -4.33 5.99 -9.39
C LEU A 37 -4.69 5.59 -7.95
N LEU A 38 -5.21 6.55 -7.19
CA LEU A 38 -5.61 6.37 -5.79
C LEU A 38 -4.43 5.94 -4.91
N TRP A 39 -3.24 6.51 -5.15
CA TRP A 39 -2.07 6.22 -4.35
C TRP A 39 -2.26 6.71 -2.92
N SER A 40 -1.99 5.86 -1.98
CA SER A 40 -1.91 6.14 -0.56
C SER A 40 -0.56 5.71 -0.01
N LYS A 41 -0.30 5.90 1.28
CA LYS A 41 1.00 5.68 1.93
C LYS A 41 2.10 6.59 1.39
N ALA A 42 2.10 7.82 1.87
CA ALA A 42 3.22 8.74 1.75
C ALA A 42 4.27 8.43 2.83
N TYR A 43 5.54 8.51 2.48
CA TYR A 43 6.66 8.21 3.35
C TYR A 43 7.57 9.41 3.62
N ASP A 44 7.86 10.21 2.61
CA ASP A 44 8.75 11.38 2.71
C ASP A 44 8.29 12.49 1.75
N ALA A 45 8.68 13.73 2.03
CA ALA A 45 8.41 14.86 1.15
C ALA A 45 9.53 15.90 1.24
N LYS A 46 9.91 16.47 0.10
CA LYS A 46 10.82 17.61 -0.02
C LYS A 46 10.12 18.76 -0.71
N ILE A 47 10.34 19.97 -0.19
CA ILE A 47 9.69 21.18 -0.70
C ILE A 47 10.72 22.00 -1.46
N VAL A 48 10.45 22.28 -2.74
CA VAL A 48 11.26 23.14 -3.59
C VAL A 48 10.36 24.21 -4.22
N GLY A 49 10.55 25.45 -3.81
CA GLY A 49 9.69 26.55 -4.24
C GLY A 49 8.24 26.34 -3.83
N GLU A 50 7.36 26.32 -4.81
CA GLU A 50 5.91 26.11 -4.64
C GLU A 50 5.46 24.67 -4.87
N HIS A 51 6.40 23.72 -4.94
CA HIS A 51 6.10 22.31 -5.19
C HIS A 51 6.59 21.41 -4.06
N ALA A 52 5.77 20.41 -3.74
CA ALA A 52 6.15 19.29 -2.88
C ALA A 52 6.41 18.06 -3.75
N PHE A 53 7.59 17.49 -3.61
CA PHE A 53 7.99 16.22 -4.20
C PHE A 53 7.87 15.16 -3.13
N CYS A 54 6.98 14.20 -3.33
CA CYS A 54 6.59 13.26 -2.30
C CYS A 54 6.90 11.83 -2.72
N ALA A 55 7.59 11.08 -1.87
CA ALA A 55 7.77 9.65 -2.00
C ALA A 55 6.52 8.92 -1.51
N PHE A 56 5.87 8.18 -2.40
CA PHE A 56 4.74 7.30 -2.11
C PHE A 56 5.14 5.85 -2.36
N LEU A 57 4.46 4.90 -1.72
CA LEU A 57 4.73 3.48 -1.91
C LEU A 57 4.86 3.06 -3.39
N ASN A 58 4.13 3.72 -4.28
CA ASN A 58 4.14 3.43 -5.72
C ASN A 58 5.17 4.24 -6.52
N GLY A 59 5.79 5.28 -5.94
CA GLY A 59 6.77 6.12 -6.61
C GLY A 59 6.68 7.61 -6.25
N LEU A 60 6.91 8.49 -7.23
CA LEU A 60 6.94 9.94 -7.06
C LEU A 60 5.56 10.56 -7.30
N VAL A 61 5.14 11.46 -6.39
CA VAL A 61 3.99 12.37 -6.58
C VAL A 61 4.48 13.82 -6.46
N ILE A 62 4.05 14.69 -7.36
CA ILE A 62 4.34 16.12 -7.33
C ILE A 62 3.05 16.88 -7.04
N LEU A 63 3.10 17.78 -6.06
CA LEU A 63 1.99 18.64 -5.66
C LEU A 63 2.35 20.11 -5.85
N ASP A 64 1.38 20.90 -6.25
CA ASP A 64 1.42 22.36 -6.12
C ASP A 64 0.96 22.72 -4.70
N VAL A 65 1.82 23.38 -3.96
CA VAL A 65 1.59 23.86 -2.60
C VAL A 65 1.68 25.39 -2.52
N SER A 66 1.51 26.10 -3.63
CA SER A 66 1.44 27.57 -3.68
C SER A 66 0.27 28.09 -2.83
N ASP A 67 -0.92 27.51 -2.99
CA ASP A 67 -2.05 27.70 -2.08
C ASP A 67 -1.95 26.74 -0.90
N LYS A 68 -1.51 27.25 0.25
CA LYS A 68 -1.34 26.46 1.48
C LYS A 68 -2.67 25.96 2.08
N GLY A 69 -3.81 26.51 1.65
CA GLY A 69 -5.14 26.06 2.05
C GLY A 69 -5.68 24.93 1.16
N LYS A 70 -5.14 24.79 -0.05
CA LYS A 70 -5.64 23.86 -1.05
C LYS A 70 -4.51 23.26 -1.90
N PRO A 71 -3.64 22.41 -1.30
CA PRO A 71 -2.60 21.74 -2.07
C PRO A 71 -3.23 20.91 -3.20
N ALA A 72 -2.64 20.96 -4.39
CA ALA A 72 -3.20 20.37 -5.60
C ALA A 72 -2.25 19.35 -6.23
N PHE A 73 -2.81 18.29 -6.80
CA PHE A 73 -2.07 17.31 -7.57
C PHE A 73 -1.54 17.93 -8.89
N VAL A 74 -0.27 17.72 -9.18
CA VAL A 74 0.37 18.12 -10.45
C VAL A 74 0.57 16.89 -11.32
N SER A 75 1.38 15.96 -10.86
CA SER A 75 1.74 14.75 -11.63
C SER A 75 2.20 13.62 -10.72
N ARG A 76 2.38 12.44 -11.30
CA ARG A 76 2.98 11.28 -10.63
C ARG A 76 3.76 10.43 -11.62
N LEU A 77 4.75 9.71 -11.11
CA LEU A 77 5.51 8.72 -11.85
C LEU A 77 5.57 7.41 -11.05
N TYR A 78 5.07 6.33 -11.65
CA TYR A 78 5.16 4.99 -11.07
C TYR A 78 6.61 4.47 -11.14
N LEU A 79 7.16 4.07 -10.00
CA LEU A 79 8.54 3.57 -9.87
C LEU A 79 8.60 2.16 -9.27
N GLY A 80 7.47 1.65 -8.75
CA GLY A 80 7.40 0.37 -8.05
C GLY A 80 7.98 0.41 -6.63
N GLY A 81 8.16 1.60 -6.08
CA GLY A 81 8.64 1.89 -4.73
C GLY A 81 8.92 3.38 -4.55
N GLY A 82 8.80 3.89 -3.31
CA GLY A 82 9.17 5.25 -2.95
C GLY A 82 9.06 5.43 -1.45
N PHE A 83 10.20 5.43 -0.76
CA PHE A 83 10.32 5.52 0.70
C PHE A 83 10.97 6.82 1.15
N GLY A 84 12.13 7.15 0.59
CA GLY A 84 12.84 8.40 0.83
C GLY A 84 13.02 9.19 -0.47
N ILE A 85 13.15 10.50 -0.37
CA ILE A 85 13.36 11.37 -1.53
C ILE A 85 14.32 12.50 -1.20
N ASP A 86 15.19 12.84 -2.15
CA ASP A 86 15.94 14.09 -2.13
C ASP A 86 15.88 14.77 -3.51
N ILE A 87 16.02 16.10 -3.51
CA ILE A 87 15.91 16.90 -4.72
C ILE A 87 17.20 17.69 -4.91
N LYS A 88 17.77 17.54 -6.10
CA LYS A 88 18.91 18.36 -6.49
C LYS A 88 18.79 18.78 -7.95
N ASP A 89 18.93 20.06 -8.19
CA ASP A 89 18.76 20.68 -9.51
C ASP A 89 17.37 20.33 -10.10
N ASN A 90 17.35 19.71 -11.28
CA ASN A 90 16.13 19.25 -11.95
C ASN A 90 15.89 17.75 -11.78
N PHE A 91 16.46 17.14 -10.76
CA PHE A 91 16.32 15.69 -10.52
C PHE A 91 15.76 15.41 -9.15
N ALA A 92 14.79 14.49 -9.12
CA ALA A 92 14.36 13.83 -7.90
C ALA A 92 15.07 12.48 -7.79
N PHE A 93 15.65 12.22 -6.62
CA PHE A 93 16.32 10.99 -6.28
C PHE A 93 15.44 10.24 -5.29
N VAL A 94 14.95 9.06 -5.68
CA VAL A 94 13.97 8.31 -4.91
C VAL A 94 14.59 6.99 -4.46
N ALA A 95 14.60 6.76 -3.15
CA ALA A 95 14.88 5.46 -2.55
C ALA A 95 13.64 4.58 -2.74
N ALA A 96 13.74 3.57 -3.61
CA ALA A 96 12.62 2.80 -4.13
C ALA A 96 12.56 1.36 -3.58
N GLY A 97 12.96 1.17 -2.32
CA GLY A 97 12.98 -0.13 -1.66
C GLY A 97 13.88 -1.12 -2.38
N VAL A 98 13.38 -2.30 -2.65
CA VAL A 98 14.11 -3.37 -3.39
C VAL A 98 14.45 -3.00 -4.85
N LYS A 99 13.91 -1.91 -5.37
CA LYS A 99 14.28 -1.36 -6.69
C LYS A 99 15.50 -0.43 -6.62
N GLY A 100 15.99 -0.14 -5.42
CA GLY A 100 17.17 0.67 -5.18
C GLY A 100 16.95 2.17 -5.40
N LEU A 101 17.88 2.84 -6.08
CA LEU A 101 17.84 4.27 -6.38
C LEU A 101 17.23 4.53 -7.75
N HIS A 102 16.21 5.38 -7.81
CA HIS A 102 15.69 5.93 -9.06
C HIS A 102 16.02 7.42 -9.18
N ILE A 103 16.45 7.85 -10.37
CA ILE A 103 16.74 9.25 -10.72
C ILE A 103 15.71 9.71 -11.72
N VAL A 104 14.89 10.67 -11.34
CA VAL A 104 13.77 11.18 -12.14
C VAL A 104 14.09 12.61 -12.59
N ASP A 105 14.02 12.85 -13.89
CA ASP A 105 14.07 14.20 -14.46
C ASP A 105 12.73 14.89 -14.20
N VAL A 106 12.75 15.96 -13.43
CA VAL A 106 11.60 16.78 -13.03
C VAL A 106 11.68 18.21 -13.60
N SER A 107 12.48 18.41 -14.65
CA SER A 107 12.54 19.70 -15.37
C SER A 107 11.18 20.13 -15.92
N ASP A 108 10.36 19.15 -16.34
CA ASP A 108 8.93 19.30 -16.59
C ASP A 108 8.15 18.59 -15.48
N ILE A 109 7.68 19.34 -14.52
CA ILE A 109 6.90 18.80 -13.38
C ILE A 109 5.56 18.19 -13.79
N GLN A 110 5.02 18.53 -14.97
CA GLN A 110 3.79 17.93 -15.48
C GLN A 110 4.02 16.54 -16.10
N ALA A 111 5.26 16.26 -16.53
CA ALA A 111 5.64 15.03 -17.20
C ALA A 111 7.01 14.51 -16.70
N PRO A 112 7.14 14.11 -15.41
CA PRO A 112 8.39 13.60 -14.87
C PRO A 112 8.79 12.30 -15.59
N VAL A 113 10.10 12.11 -15.83
CA VAL A 113 10.62 10.98 -16.60
C VAL A 113 11.74 10.28 -15.83
N LEU A 114 11.67 8.94 -15.73
CA LEU A 114 12.77 8.15 -15.19
C LEU A 114 14.01 8.30 -16.08
N LYS A 115 15.08 8.87 -15.53
CA LYS A 115 16.33 9.15 -16.24
C LYS A 115 17.34 8.03 -16.12
N GLY A 116 17.41 7.43 -14.95
CA GLY A 116 18.29 6.32 -14.62
C GLY A 116 17.90 5.66 -13.33
N PHE A 117 18.45 4.48 -13.10
CA PHE A 117 18.26 3.75 -11.85
C PHE A 117 19.50 2.93 -11.52
N PHE A 118 19.64 2.58 -10.23
CA PHE A 118 20.68 1.69 -9.72
C PHE A 118 20.04 0.75 -8.69
N GLU A 119 20.06 -0.55 -8.95
CA GLU A 119 19.60 -1.57 -7.99
C GLU A 119 20.63 -1.67 -6.86
N THR A 120 20.26 -1.24 -5.66
CA THR A 120 21.10 -1.42 -4.47
C THR A 120 21.04 -2.86 -3.95
N PRO A 121 22.05 -3.31 -3.19
CA PRO A 121 22.06 -4.69 -2.68
C PRO A 121 20.91 -5.05 -1.73
N GLY A 122 20.32 -4.04 -1.08
CA GLY A 122 19.28 -4.19 -0.05
C GLY A 122 17.95 -3.56 -0.40
N GLU A 123 17.38 -2.91 0.59
CA GLU A 123 16.13 -2.18 0.49
C GLU A 123 16.40 -0.69 0.75
N ALA A 124 16.49 0.11 -0.32
CA ALA A 124 16.72 1.54 -0.22
C ALA A 124 15.55 2.23 0.51
N LYS A 125 15.80 2.73 1.73
CA LYS A 125 14.78 3.33 2.62
C LYS A 125 14.84 4.84 2.64
N ASP A 126 16.05 5.40 2.62
CA ASP A 126 16.24 6.85 2.64
C ASP A 126 17.47 7.24 1.82
N ILE A 127 17.53 8.52 1.45
CA ILE A 127 18.56 9.04 0.55
C ILE A 127 18.92 10.50 0.88
N ALA A 128 20.20 10.81 0.81
CA ALA A 128 20.69 12.18 0.81
C ALA A 128 21.66 12.38 -0.36
N VAL A 129 21.58 13.54 -1.04
CA VAL A 129 22.37 13.84 -2.24
C VAL A 129 23.27 15.02 -2.02
N VAL A 130 24.58 14.82 -2.12
CA VAL A 130 25.59 15.88 -2.01
C VAL A 130 26.62 15.75 -3.14
N GLY A 131 26.89 16.85 -3.82
CA GLY A 131 27.81 16.83 -4.96
C GLY A 131 27.35 15.87 -6.06
N ASN A 132 28.22 14.95 -6.45
CA ASN A 132 27.93 13.93 -7.47
C ASN A 132 27.66 12.55 -6.86
N HIS A 133 27.28 12.50 -5.59
CA HIS A 133 27.01 11.25 -4.89
C HIS A 133 25.63 11.25 -4.23
N ALA A 134 24.95 10.13 -4.35
CA ALA A 134 23.79 9.79 -3.56
C ALA A 134 24.21 8.81 -2.46
N TYR A 135 23.81 9.10 -1.24
CA TYR A 135 24.08 8.32 -0.04
C TYR A 135 22.78 7.66 0.39
N VAL A 136 22.74 6.34 0.36
CA VAL A 136 21.51 5.56 0.54
C VAL A 136 21.58 4.74 1.81
N ALA A 137 20.56 4.87 2.66
CA ALA A 137 20.28 3.94 3.75
C ALA A 137 19.57 2.71 3.14
N ASP A 138 20.26 1.55 3.09
CA ASP A 138 19.90 0.40 2.26
C ASP A 138 19.43 -0.81 3.09
N GLY A 139 18.71 -0.54 4.16
CA GLY A 139 18.17 -1.59 5.03
C GLY A 139 19.27 -2.45 5.64
N LEU A 140 19.13 -3.78 5.53
CA LEU A 140 20.11 -4.75 6.02
C LEU A 140 21.45 -4.74 5.27
N SER A 141 21.54 -4.07 4.13
CA SER A 141 22.78 -3.90 3.37
C SER A 141 23.55 -2.62 3.75
N GLY A 142 23.13 -1.96 4.81
CA GLY A 142 23.83 -0.84 5.43
C GLY A 142 23.80 0.44 4.57
N PHE A 143 24.98 1.00 4.30
CA PHE A 143 25.15 2.29 3.67
C PHE A 143 25.78 2.16 2.28
N GLN A 144 25.11 2.71 1.24
CA GLN A 144 25.59 2.69 -0.14
C GLN A 144 25.94 4.11 -0.60
N VAL A 145 27.05 4.25 -1.31
CA VAL A 145 27.43 5.48 -2.02
C VAL A 145 27.34 5.23 -3.50
N VAL A 146 26.47 6.00 -4.19
CA VAL A 146 26.24 5.87 -5.64
C VAL A 146 26.75 7.11 -6.35
N ASP A 147 27.66 6.95 -7.32
CA ASP A 147 28.08 8.02 -8.24
C ASP A 147 26.93 8.35 -9.21
N ILE A 148 26.41 9.57 -9.10
CA ILE A 148 25.33 10.13 -9.91
C ILE A 148 25.81 11.24 -10.86
N SER A 149 27.10 11.36 -11.08
CA SER A 149 27.70 12.34 -12.02
C SER A 149 27.06 12.25 -13.43
N LYS A 150 26.55 11.08 -13.77
CA LYS A 150 25.75 10.84 -14.97
C LYS A 150 24.42 10.24 -14.57
N ALA A 151 23.38 11.06 -14.46
CA ALA A 151 22.04 10.67 -14.02
C ALA A 151 21.43 9.49 -14.82
N SER A 152 21.75 9.33 -16.10
CA SER A 152 21.25 8.23 -16.94
C SER A 152 22.02 6.90 -16.75
N SER A 153 23.07 6.88 -15.95
CA SER A 153 23.92 5.69 -15.75
C SER A 153 24.63 5.77 -14.39
N PRO A 154 23.86 5.79 -13.28
CA PRO A 154 24.43 5.79 -11.92
C PRO A 154 25.20 4.50 -11.66
N ARG A 155 26.20 4.55 -10.79
CA ARG A 155 27.08 3.42 -10.46
C ARG A 155 27.42 3.38 -9.00
N LEU A 156 27.57 2.19 -8.42
CA LEU A 156 28.11 2.03 -7.08
C LEU A 156 29.51 2.63 -7.00
N ALA A 157 29.72 3.57 -6.11
CA ALA A 157 31.03 4.12 -5.76
C ALA A 157 31.65 3.36 -4.58
N ALA A 158 30.85 3.08 -3.56
CA ALA A 158 31.28 2.33 -2.38
C ALA A 158 30.08 1.73 -1.62
N SER A 159 30.37 0.73 -0.78
CA SER A 159 29.42 0.11 0.13
C SER A 159 30.08 -0.04 1.51
N LEU A 160 29.32 0.24 2.56
CA LEU A 160 29.73 0.02 3.95
C LEU A 160 28.61 -0.74 4.66
N ASP A 161 28.92 -1.97 5.06
CA ASP A 161 28.01 -2.77 5.89
C ASP A 161 27.91 -2.18 7.29
N THR A 162 26.70 -2.12 7.84
CA THR A 162 26.41 -1.63 9.19
C THR A 162 25.68 -2.71 10.00
N PRO A 163 25.86 -2.72 11.34
CA PRO A 163 25.39 -3.85 12.14
C PRO A 163 23.85 -3.95 12.29
N GLY A 164 23.12 -2.89 11.93
CA GLY A 164 21.65 -2.81 12.11
C GLY A 164 20.87 -2.84 10.81
N THR A 165 19.81 -2.06 10.80
CA THR A 165 18.96 -1.87 9.62
C THR A 165 18.94 -0.39 9.28
N ALA A 166 19.71 0.03 8.30
CA ALA A 166 19.83 1.42 7.88
C ALA A 166 18.46 1.98 7.41
N GLY A 167 17.87 2.91 8.18
CA GLY A 167 16.53 3.46 7.99
C GLY A 167 16.53 4.91 7.52
N GLY A 168 17.41 5.74 8.04
CA GLY A 168 17.49 7.17 7.72
C GLY A 168 18.91 7.66 7.57
N VAL A 169 19.16 8.61 6.67
CA VAL A 169 20.48 9.17 6.40
C VAL A 169 20.45 10.68 6.20
N ILE A 170 21.38 11.40 6.82
CA ILE A 170 21.63 12.81 6.54
C ILE A 170 23.13 13.09 6.42
N ILE A 171 23.48 14.05 5.57
CA ILE A 171 24.87 14.47 5.39
C ILE A 171 25.10 15.82 6.05
N SER A 172 26.14 15.90 6.89
CA SER A 172 26.61 17.14 7.48
C SER A 172 28.13 17.26 7.36
N GLY A 173 28.59 18.21 6.58
CA GLY A 173 30.02 18.38 6.28
C GLY A 173 30.64 17.15 5.62
N SER A 174 31.64 16.58 6.22
CA SER A 174 32.35 15.37 5.75
C SER A 174 31.84 14.07 6.36
N HIS A 175 30.67 14.10 7.02
CA HIS A 175 30.10 12.93 7.69
C HIS A 175 28.68 12.63 7.22
N ALA A 176 28.38 11.34 7.09
CA ALA A 176 27.04 10.82 7.03
C ALA A 176 26.63 10.35 8.42
N TYR A 177 25.44 10.74 8.83
CA TYR A 177 24.79 10.28 10.06
C TYR A 177 23.69 9.31 9.64
N LEU A 178 23.79 8.08 10.09
CA LEU A 178 22.89 6.98 9.70
C LEU A 178 22.12 6.49 10.92
N ALA A 179 20.81 6.52 10.84
CA ALA A 179 19.95 5.84 11.79
C ALA A 179 19.87 4.36 11.41
N ASP A 180 20.47 3.49 12.23
CA ASP A 180 20.76 2.09 11.91
C ASP A 180 19.92 1.11 12.75
N GLY A 181 18.65 1.43 12.91
CA GLY A 181 17.70 0.58 13.62
C GLY A 181 18.13 0.29 15.05
N SER A 182 18.17 -1.00 15.43
CA SER A 182 18.59 -1.44 16.77
C SER A 182 20.07 -1.21 17.08
N SER A 183 20.86 -0.76 16.13
CA SER A 183 22.27 -0.41 16.33
C SER A 183 22.52 1.08 16.51
N GLY A 184 21.44 1.86 16.65
CA GLY A 184 21.48 3.27 16.98
C GLY A 184 22.03 4.18 15.89
N LEU A 185 22.84 5.16 16.27
CA LEU A 185 23.46 6.14 15.37
C LEU A 185 24.83 5.68 14.92
N GLN A 186 25.04 5.60 13.60
CA GLN A 186 26.36 5.41 12.99
C GLN A 186 26.85 6.74 12.40
N ILE A 187 28.08 7.15 12.69
CA ILE A 187 28.74 8.32 12.10
C ILE A 187 29.81 7.83 11.14
N ILE A 188 29.65 8.14 9.87
CA ILE A 188 30.50 7.63 8.80
C ILE A 188 31.24 8.79 8.16
N ASN A 189 32.56 8.72 8.12
CA ASN A 189 33.40 9.67 7.41
C ASN A 189 33.30 9.42 5.91
N ILE A 190 32.88 10.43 5.17
CA ILE A 190 32.68 10.45 3.72
C ILE A 190 33.54 11.51 3.02
N SER A 191 34.64 11.96 3.65
CA SER A 191 35.58 12.91 3.02
C SER A 191 36.13 12.38 1.70
N ASP A 192 36.24 11.06 1.57
CA ASP A 192 36.42 10.35 0.32
C ASP A 192 35.20 9.45 0.08
N PRO A 193 34.27 9.84 -0.79
CA PRO A 193 33.07 9.06 -1.07
C PRO A 193 33.32 7.66 -1.62
N SER A 194 34.51 7.40 -2.18
CA SER A 194 34.89 6.08 -2.67
C SER A 194 35.39 5.15 -1.55
N GLN A 195 35.64 5.68 -0.36
CA GLN A 195 36.15 4.93 0.80
C GLN A 195 35.49 5.40 2.12
N PRO A 196 34.14 5.26 2.25
CA PRO A 196 33.47 5.61 3.49
C PRO A 196 33.98 4.77 4.65
N LYS A 197 34.15 5.39 5.84
CA LYS A 197 34.65 4.70 7.02
C LYS A 197 33.77 4.97 8.23
N LEU A 198 33.36 3.92 8.91
CA LEU A 198 32.69 4.06 10.19
C LEU A 198 33.69 4.73 11.15
N GLU A 199 33.30 5.88 11.69
CA GLU A 199 34.14 6.68 12.58
C GLU A 199 33.66 6.64 14.03
N GLY A 200 32.34 6.67 14.25
CA GLY A 200 31.76 6.57 15.59
C GLY A 200 30.41 5.90 15.59
N VAL A 201 30.04 5.38 16.75
CA VAL A 201 28.77 4.69 17.01
C VAL A 201 28.22 5.16 18.34
N TYR A 202 26.93 5.42 18.39
CA TYR A 202 26.16 5.56 19.62
C TYR A 202 24.97 4.59 19.59
N ASP A 203 25.02 3.58 20.47
CA ASP A 203 23.91 2.61 20.62
C ASP A 203 22.75 3.27 21.38
N THR A 204 21.66 3.55 20.68
CA THR A 204 20.46 4.16 21.26
C THR A 204 19.57 3.10 21.90
N PRO A 205 18.78 3.46 22.95
CA PRO A 205 17.99 2.46 23.70
C PRO A 205 16.80 1.87 22.94
N GLY A 206 16.48 2.39 21.74
CA GLY A 206 15.31 2.00 20.96
C GLY A 206 15.64 1.48 19.57
N THR A 207 14.89 2.01 18.60
CA THR A 207 15.11 1.75 17.18
C THR A 207 15.32 3.08 16.49
N ALA A 208 16.55 3.37 16.10
CA ALA A 208 16.89 4.59 15.37
C ALA A 208 16.26 4.56 13.98
N GLU A 209 15.23 5.39 13.76
CA GLU A 209 14.43 5.42 12.55
C GLU A 209 14.84 6.56 11.60
N SER A 210 15.16 7.72 12.17
CA SER A 210 15.54 8.92 11.44
C SER A 210 16.51 9.76 12.26
N VAL A 211 17.30 10.57 11.59
CA VAL A 211 18.28 11.46 12.23
C VAL A 211 18.28 12.84 11.56
N ALA A 212 18.35 13.88 12.39
CA ALA A 212 18.59 15.26 11.96
C ALA A 212 19.82 15.80 12.68
N VAL A 213 20.55 16.72 12.03
CA VAL A 213 21.77 17.30 12.60
C VAL A 213 21.67 18.82 12.60
N SER A 214 22.03 19.44 13.73
CA SER A 214 22.16 20.88 13.86
C SER A 214 23.48 21.24 14.55
N GLY A 215 24.38 21.86 13.81
CA GLY A 215 25.75 22.05 14.28
C GLY A 215 26.44 20.70 14.54
N ASN A 216 26.87 20.49 15.77
CA ASN A 216 27.51 19.25 16.21
C ASN A 216 26.59 18.35 17.04
N ILE A 217 25.28 18.56 16.96
CA ILE A 217 24.32 17.76 17.71
C ILE A 217 23.46 16.96 16.73
N ALA A 218 23.42 15.65 16.94
CA ALA A 218 22.50 14.74 16.25
C ALA A 218 21.25 14.51 17.11
N TYR A 219 20.10 14.60 16.46
CA TYR A 219 18.78 14.33 17.03
C TYR A 219 18.24 13.07 16.36
N VAL A 220 18.15 11.98 17.12
CA VAL A 220 17.72 10.67 16.59
C VAL A 220 16.31 10.38 17.04
N ALA A 221 15.40 10.16 16.09
CA ALA A 221 14.09 9.60 16.35
C ALA A 221 14.24 8.10 16.62
N ASP A 222 14.10 7.70 17.89
CA ASP A 222 14.52 6.40 18.41
C ASP A 222 13.33 5.49 18.80
N GLY A 223 12.23 5.66 18.08
CA GLY A 223 11.03 4.86 18.35
C GLY A 223 10.40 5.14 19.71
N SER A 224 10.15 4.09 20.50
CA SER A 224 9.48 4.19 21.81
C SER A 224 10.23 5.02 22.85
N PRO A 225 11.56 5.03 22.93
CA PRO A 225 12.32 5.94 23.80
C PRO A 225 12.22 7.42 23.41
N GLY A 226 11.71 7.74 22.23
CA GLY A 226 11.46 9.09 21.76
C GLY A 226 12.67 9.70 21.05
N LEU A 227 13.06 10.94 21.42
CA LEU A 227 14.14 11.67 20.77
C LEU A 227 15.43 11.57 21.60
N GLN A 228 16.51 11.06 21.00
CA GLN A 228 17.85 11.06 21.61
C GLN A 228 18.64 12.25 21.09
N VAL A 229 19.30 12.97 21.99
CA VAL A 229 20.14 14.13 21.68
C VAL A 229 21.58 13.76 21.93
N ILE A 230 22.40 13.74 20.89
CA ILE A 230 23.74 13.17 20.91
C ILE A 230 24.74 14.24 20.48
N ASP A 231 25.75 14.50 21.32
CA ASP A 231 26.91 15.32 20.97
C ASP A 231 27.81 14.57 19.99
N SER A 232 28.00 15.11 18.82
CA SER A 232 28.87 14.61 17.77
C SER A 232 30.02 15.55 17.47
N THR A 233 30.37 16.42 18.43
CA THR A 233 31.56 17.31 18.33
C THR A 233 32.84 16.51 18.05
N HIS A 234 32.91 15.32 18.61
CA HIS A 234 33.92 14.32 18.33
C HIS A 234 33.29 13.11 17.63
N PRO A 235 33.24 13.07 16.29
CA PRO A 235 32.58 12.03 15.55
C PRO A 235 32.97 10.59 15.92
N SER A 236 34.24 10.38 16.35
CA SER A 236 34.75 9.07 16.79
C SER A 236 34.30 8.65 18.21
N SER A 237 33.65 9.56 18.95
CA SER A 237 33.21 9.32 20.32
C SER A 237 31.96 10.13 20.63
N PRO A 238 30.85 9.83 19.98
CA PRO A 238 29.58 10.51 20.21
C PRO A 238 29.03 10.21 21.61
N GLU A 239 28.46 11.22 22.29
CA GLU A 239 28.00 11.12 23.68
C GLU A 239 26.53 11.58 23.80
N LEU A 240 25.73 10.89 24.64
CA LEU A 240 24.39 11.31 24.94
C LEU A 240 24.37 12.60 25.75
N ILE A 241 23.68 13.62 25.26
CA ILE A 241 23.38 14.83 26.02
C ILE A 241 22.11 14.63 26.85
N SER A 242 21.04 14.16 26.24
CA SER A 242 19.74 13.95 26.87
C SER A 242 18.84 13.02 26.07
N SER A 243 17.85 12.44 26.73
CA SER A 243 16.75 11.68 26.12
C SER A 243 15.43 12.40 26.41
N PHE A 244 14.56 12.43 25.44
CA PHE A 244 13.25 13.09 25.55
C PHE A 244 12.13 12.18 25.07
N LEU A 245 11.22 11.79 25.99
CA LEU A 245 10.09 10.95 25.65
C LEU A 245 9.04 11.73 24.84
N THR A 246 8.77 11.28 23.62
CA THR A 246 7.76 11.87 22.73
C THR A 246 6.35 11.34 23.03
N SER A 247 5.33 11.91 22.40
CA SER A 247 3.92 11.51 22.61
C SER A 247 3.54 10.15 22.04
N GLY A 248 4.42 9.52 21.26
CA GLY A 248 4.25 8.22 20.61
C GLY A 248 5.58 7.68 20.15
N TYR A 249 5.55 6.74 19.21
CA TYR A 249 6.75 6.17 18.62
C TYR A 249 7.40 7.19 17.67
N ALA A 250 8.55 7.76 18.04
CA ALA A 250 9.26 8.75 17.23
C ALA A 250 9.78 8.11 15.94
N ARG A 251 9.27 8.58 14.79
CA ARG A 251 9.57 7.99 13.47
C ARG A 251 10.41 8.93 12.59
N GLY A 252 9.93 10.14 12.36
CA GLY A 252 10.61 11.15 11.56
C GLY A 252 11.05 12.34 12.42
N VAL A 253 12.20 12.92 12.12
CA VAL A 253 12.67 14.14 12.78
C VAL A 253 13.34 15.07 11.80
N THR A 254 12.94 16.35 11.85
CA THR A 254 13.68 17.42 11.18
C THR A 254 13.96 18.55 12.18
N VAL A 255 15.09 19.23 12.00
CA VAL A 255 15.53 20.31 12.88
C VAL A 255 15.68 21.59 12.08
N ARG A 256 15.11 22.66 12.60
CA ARG A 256 15.28 23.99 12.03
C ARG A 256 15.41 25.02 13.16
N GLU A 257 16.47 25.81 13.10
CA GLU A 257 16.79 26.75 14.16
C GLU A 257 16.89 26.03 15.53
N ASN A 258 16.19 26.54 16.55
CA ASN A 258 16.17 25.93 17.89
C ASN A 258 14.95 25.03 18.11
N ARG A 259 14.47 24.35 17.06
CA ARG A 259 13.27 23.51 17.13
C ARG A 259 13.47 22.19 16.43
N ALA A 260 13.05 21.12 17.10
CA ALA A 260 12.86 19.81 16.48
C ALA A 260 11.36 19.62 16.18
N PHE A 261 11.09 19.10 15.00
CA PHE A 261 9.78 18.73 14.51
C PHE A 261 9.75 17.21 14.38
N VAL A 262 8.88 16.57 15.16
CA VAL A 262 8.89 15.11 15.28
C VAL A 262 7.56 14.53 14.84
N GLY A 263 7.62 13.61 13.88
CA GLY A 263 6.51 12.74 13.52
C GLY A 263 6.48 11.51 14.41
N ASN A 264 5.32 11.20 14.98
CA ASN A 264 5.13 10.08 15.88
C ASN A 264 4.01 9.16 15.39
N LEU A 265 4.25 7.85 15.45
CA LEU A 265 3.27 6.81 15.18
C LEU A 265 2.43 6.47 16.43
N TYR A 266 1.49 5.54 16.27
CA TYR A 266 0.67 4.98 17.35
C TYR A 266 -0.04 6.04 18.18
N ASP A 267 -0.78 6.91 17.47
CA ASP A 267 -1.59 7.99 18.08
C ASP A 267 -0.77 9.15 18.68
N GLY A 268 0.54 9.21 18.38
CA GLY A 268 1.45 10.27 18.85
C GLY A 268 1.27 11.59 18.10
N GLY A 269 1.02 11.53 16.80
CA GLY A 269 0.85 12.69 15.93
C GLY A 269 2.13 13.50 15.73
N PHE A 270 2.00 14.81 15.55
CA PHE A 270 3.10 15.74 15.28
C PHE A 270 3.44 16.57 16.53
N GLN A 271 4.74 16.70 16.84
CA GLN A 271 5.24 17.52 17.93
C GLN A 271 6.24 18.57 17.47
N ILE A 272 6.17 19.75 18.09
CA ILE A 272 7.20 20.79 18.01
C ILE A 272 7.88 20.88 19.36
N ILE A 273 9.17 20.72 19.39
CA ILE A 273 10.01 20.67 20.60
C ILE A 273 11.04 21.78 20.54
N ASP A 274 11.12 22.60 21.58
CA ASP A 274 12.20 23.57 21.80
C ASP A 274 13.49 22.81 22.16
N ILE A 275 14.53 23.02 21.38
CA ILE A 275 15.86 22.42 21.55
C ILE A 275 16.94 23.48 21.79
N SER A 276 16.54 24.69 22.21
CA SER A 276 17.48 25.78 22.52
C SER A 276 18.46 25.41 23.63
N ASP A 277 18.01 24.60 24.61
CA ASP A 277 18.88 23.93 25.58
C ASP A 277 18.83 22.41 25.33
N PRO A 278 19.89 21.82 24.72
CA PRO A 278 19.93 20.39 24.42
C PRO A 278 19.85 19.47 25.65
N LYS A 279 20.04 20.02 26.85
CA LYS A 279 19.94 19.27 28.12
C LYS A 279 18.52 19.32 28.71
N ALA A 280 17.66 20.24 28.23
CA ALA A 280 16.36 20.51 28.82
C ALA A 280 15.28 20.81 27.76
N LEU A 281 15.01 19.84 26.89
CA LEU A 281 14.01 19.96 25.83
C LEU A 281 12.61 20.21 26.37
N LYS A 282 11.80 20.99 25.64
CA LYS A 282 10.42 21.33 26.04
C LYS A 282 9.47 21.19 24.87
N VAL A 283 8.32 20.53 25.10
CA VAL A 283 7.24 20.52 24.10
C VAL A 283 6.64 21.92 23.98
N LEU A 284 6.65 22.47 22.78
CA LEU A 284 5.92 23.69 22.44
C LEU A 284 4.50 23.38 22.01
N ALA A 285 4.32 22.35 21.19
CA ALA A 285 3.00 21.90 20.73
C ALA A 285 2.96 20.41 20.44
N THR A 286 1.79 19.82 20.63
CA THR A 286 1.43 18.48 20.12
C THR A 286 0.17 18.60 19.31
N ARG A 287 0.16 18.08 18.08
CA ARG A 287 -0.99 18.07 17.19
C ARG A 287 -1.35 16.64 16.83
N LYS A 288 -2.54 16.20 17.24
CA LYS A 288 -3.12 14.92 16.82
C LYS A 288 -4.08 15.15 15.67
N TYR A 289 -4.03 14.26 14.68
CA TYR A 289 -4.95 14.23 13.55
C TYR A 289 -6.07 13.23 13.84
N THR A 290 -7.18 13.33 13.14
CA THR A 290 -8.32 12.44 13.40
C THR A 290 -8.07 11.05 12.83
N MET A 291 -8.22 10.04 13.62
CA MET A 291 -8.37 8.60 13.40
C MET A 291 -7.12 7.72 13.29
N TYR A 292 -5.99 8.12 12.75
CA TYR A 292 -4.84 7.22 12.71
C TYR A 292 -3.50 7.94 12.98
N ASN A 293 -3.50 9.16 13.41
CA ASN A 293 -2.38 10.00 13.91
C ASN A 293 -0.96 9.45 13.66
N GLU A 294 -0.71 8.94 12.44
CA GLU A 294 0.56 8.33 12.09
C GLU A 294 1.39 9.31 11.27
N ALA A 295 1.95 10.31 11.96
CA ALA A 295 2.92 11.21 11.35
C ALA A 295 4.22 10.42 11.10
N TRP A 296 4.39 10.01 9.86
CA TRP A 296 5.53 9.19 9.43
C TRP A 296 6.80 10.01 9.32
N ASP A 297 6.70 11.17 8.67
CA ASP A 297 7.81 12.09 8.50
C ASP A 297 7.33 13.53 8.54
N VAL A 298 8.26 14.47 8.66
CA VAL A 298 7.98 15.90 8.64
C VAL A 298 9.10 16.67 7.95
N THR A 299 8.72 17.54 7.02
CA THR A 299 9.62 18.52 6.42
C THR A 299 9.13 19.94 6.68
N VAL A 300 10.05 20.90 6.80
CA VAL A 300 9.75 22.28 7.13
C VAL A 300 10.28 23.22 6.05
N SER A 301 9.41 24.09 5.52
CA SER A 301 9.77 25.10 4.53
C SER A 301 9.06 26.41 4.82
N GLY A 302 9.82 27.51 4.96
CA GLY A 302 9.28 28.80 5.37
C GLY A 302 8.50 28.69 6.69
N ASP A 303 7.32 29.25 6.73
CA ASP A 303 6.43 29.27 7.90
C ASP A 303 5.54 28.04 8.01
N TYR A 304 5.87 26.95 7.29
CA TYR A 304 5.02 25.76 7.21
C TYR A 304 5.76 24.49 7.52
N ALA A 305 5.10 23.59 8.27
CA ALA A 305 5.42 22.19 8.38
C ALA A 305 4.51 21.38 7.44
N TYR A 306 5.11 20.43 6.74
CA TYR A 306 4.45 19.45 5.89
C TYR A 306 4.62 18.11 6.59
N VAL A 307 3.53 17.63 7.17
CA VAL A 307 3.53 16.38 7.93
C VAL A 307 3.02 15.27 7.03
N VAL A 308 3.86 14.29 6.78
CA VAL A 308 3.53 13.11 6.01
C VAL A 308 2.77 12.14 6.91
N ASP A 309 1.47 12.00 6.66
CA ASP A 309 0.61 11.03 7.35
C ASP A 309 0.45 9.80 6.48
N TYR A 310 0.87 8.67 7.01
CA TYR A 310 0.90 7.39 6.32
C TYR A 310 -0.45 6.98 5.69
N PHE A 311 -1.57 7.32 6.33
CA PHE A 311 -2.91 6.95 5.87
C PHE A 311 -3.72 8.11 5.30
N ALA A 312 -3.37 9.36 5.60
CA ALA A 312 -4.19 10.51 5.23
C ALA A 312 -3.54 11.42 4.17
N GLY A 313 -2.24 11.28 3.90
CA GLY A 313 -1.51 12.05 2.90
C GLY A 313 -0.63 13.14 3.51
N ILE A 314 -0.66 14.37 2.98
CA ILE A 314 0.24 15.43 3.41
C ILE A 314 -0.56 16.55 4.08
N HIS A 315 -0.37 16.75 5.38
CA HIS A 315 -0.94 17.86 6.13
C HIS A 315 -0.03 19.10 6.06
N LEU A 316 -0.63 20.26 5.80
CA LEU A 316 0.06 21.55 5.81
C LEU A 316 -0.34 22.32 7.08
N LEU A 317 0.67 22.68 7.89
CA LEU A 317 0.47 23.45 9.11
C LEU A 317 1.29 24.73 9.07
N ARG A 318 0.66 25.86 9.33
CA ARG A 318 1.40 27.10 9.58
C ARG A 318 1.99 27.06 11.00
N ILE A 319 3.30 27.32 11.10
CA ILE A 319 4.09 27.24 12.31
C ILE A 319 4.75 28.57 12.69
N THR A 320 4.19 29.70 12.23
CA THR A 320 4.66 31.06 12.63
C THR A 320 4.65 31.23 14.14
N ASP A 321 3.62 30.71 14.81
CA ASP A 321 3.62 30.47 16.26
C ASP A 321 3.80 28.97 16.53
N PRO A 322 5.00 28.55 16.99
CA PRO A 322 5.28 27.13 17.21
C PRO A 322 4.53 26.53 18.39
N ALA A 323 4.02 27.36 19.30
CA ALA A 323 3.19 26.89 20.42
C ALA A 323 1.72 26.66 19.99
N SER A 324 1.31 27.20 18.83
CA SER A 324 -0.05 27.11 18.32
C SER A 324 -0.07 26.86 16.81
N PRO A 325 0.42 25.68 16.33
CA PRO A 325 0.42 25.36 14.90
C PRO A 325 -0.99 25.26 14.36
N VAL A 326 -1.25 25.88 13.20
CA VAL A 326 -2.58 25.96 12.58
C VAL A 326 -2.62 25.11 11.32
N ALA A 327 -3.52 24.13 11.27
CA ALA A 327 -3.77 23.38 10.02
C ALA A 327 -4.36 24.32 8.96
N THR A 328 -3.72 24.39 7.80
CA THR A 328 -4.13 25.24 6.68
C THR A 328 -4.65 24.44 5.51
N GLY A 329 -4.05 23.28 5.20
CA GLY A 329 -4.43 22.46 4.07
C GLY A 329 -4.14 20.98 4.32
N LEU A 330 -4.71 20.15 3.46
CA LEU A 330 -4.49 18.72 3.40
C LEU A 330 -4.55 18.27 1.95
N TYR A 331 -3.47 17.67 1.46
CA TYR A 331 -3.55 16.81 0.29
C TYR A 331 -4.00 15.43 0.76
N TYR A 332 -5.30 15.18 0.65
CA TYR A 332 -5.88 13.91 1.08
C TYR A 332 -5.61 12.82 0.05
N THR A 333 -5.05 11.71 0.51
CA THR A 333 -4.92 10.49 -0.28
C THR A 333 -6.08 9.57 0.04
N PRO A 334 -6.82 9.06 -0.97
CA PRO A 334 -7.87 8.09 -0.69
C PRO A 334 -7.22 6.81 -0.13
N GLY A 335 -7.64 6.36 1.04
CA GLY A 335 -7.09 5.16 1.69
C GLY A 335 -7.21 3.88 0.86
N SER A 336 -7.05 2.73 1.49
CA SER A 336 -6.98 1.43 0.83
C SER A 336 -8.14 1.14 -0.13
N ILE A 337 -7.82 0.55 -1.28
CA ILE A 337 -8.78 -0.03 -2.22
C ILE A 337 -8.80 -1.55 -2.01
N ILE A 338 -9.98 -2.08 -1.66
CA ILE A 338 -10.15 -3.50 -1.32
C ILE A 338 -10.67 -4.27 -2.53
N VAL A 339 -11.66 -3.72 -3.23
CA VAL A 339 -12.32 -4.41 -4.33
C VAL A 339 -12.75 -3.42 -5.42
N ALA A 340 -12.73 -3.89 -6.67
CA ALA A 340 -13.20 -3.13 -7.81
C ALA A 340 -14.08 -3.99 -8.72
N ALA A 341 -15.04 -3.34 -9.41
CA ALA A 341 -15.81 -3.91 -10.48
C ALA A 341 -15.91 -2.92 -11.65
N ALA A 342 -16.26 -3.41 -12.83
CA ALA A 342 -16.29 -2.58 -14.03
C ALA A 342 -17.61 -2.72 -14.79
N ILE A 343 -18.12 -1.58 -15.31
CA ILE A 343 -19.20 -1.51 -16.29
C ILE A 343 -18.69 -0.69 -17.48
N GLY A 344 -18.54 -1.32 -18.64
CA GLY A 344 -18.00 -0.68 -19.82
C GLY A 344 -16.58 -0.14 -19.57
N LYS A 345 -16.41 1.19 -19.64
CA LYS A 345 -15.14 1.88 -19.37
C LYS A 345 -15.08 2.55 -17.98
N MET A 346 -16.07 2.28 -17.14
CA MET A 346 -16.12 2.79 -15.78
C MET A 346 -15.69 1.71 -14.80
N ILE A 347 -14.76 2.07 -13.90
CA ILE A 347 -14.38 1.26 -12.76
C ILE A 347 -15.01 1.85 -11.50
N TYR A 348 -15.64 1.00 -10.73
CA TYR A 348 -16.13 1.29 -9.39
C TYR A 348 -15.19 0.61 -8.41
N ALA A 349 -14.47 1.39 -7.62
CA ALA A 349 -13.49 0.88 -6.66
C ALA A 349 -13.87 1.34 -5.27
N VAL A 350 -13.75 0.47 -4.28
CA VAL A 350 -14.17 0.77 -2.92
C VAL A 350 -13.15 0.33 -1.88
N GLY A 351 -13.03 1.12 -0.84
CA GLY A 351 -12.22 0.82 0.32
C GLY A 351 -12.67 1.58 1.57
N ASP A 352 -12.16 1.18 2.72
CA ASP A 352 -12.63 1.67 4.04
C ASP A 352 -12.50 3.18 4.21
N LEU A 353 -11.37 3.75 3.82
CA LEU A 353 -11.11 5.18 3.93
C LEU A 353 -11.45 5.94 2.65
N SER A 354 -11.27 5.31 1.50
CA SER A 354 -11.55 5.91 0.18
C SER A 354 -13.05 6.02 -0.11
N GLY A 355 -13.88 5.19 0.51
CA GLY A 355 -15.28 5.05 0.11
C GLY A 355 -15.41 4.52 -1.31
N LEU A 356 -16.51 4.87 -2.00
CA LEU A 356 -16.70 4.52 -3.41
C LEU A 356 -16.04 5.57 -4.31
N GLN A 357 -15.13 5.11 -5.16
CA GLN A 357 -14.47 5.88 -6.21
C GLN A 357 -15.02 5.43 -7.56
N VAL A 358 -15.44 6.37 -8.38
CA VAL A 358 -15.92 6.11 -9.75
C VAL A 358 -14.88 6.66 -10.72
N ILE A 359 -14.35 5.78 -11.57
CA ILE A 359 -13.16 6.05 -12.36
C ILE A 359 -13.45 5.78 -13.84
N ASP A 360 -13.24 6.79 -14.68
CA ASP A 360 -13.29 6.68 -16.14
C ASP A 360 -11.91 6.25 -16.67
N ILE A 361 -11.88 5.12 -17.39
CA ILE A 361 -10.71 4.60 -18.10
C ILE A 361 -10.90 4.65 -19.62
N SER A 362 -11.67 5.59 -20.14
CA SER A 362 -11.78 5.82 -21.58
C SER A 362 -10.41 6.09 -22.20
N GLU A 363 -9.54 6.77 -21.44
CA GLU A 363 -8.13 6.96 -21.71
C GLU A 363 -7.31 6.19 -20.65
N PRO A 364 -6.98 4.90 -20.87
CA PRO A 364 -6.39 4.05 -19.85
C PRO A 364 -5.02 4.50 -19.33
N ASN A 365 -4.26 5.23 -20.15
CA ASN A 365 -2.99 5.86 -19.74
C ASN A 365 -3.19 7.11 -18.85
N ALA A 366 -4.40 7.69 -18.83
CA ALA A 366 -4.76 8.87 -18.08
C ALA A 366 -6.13 8.71 -17.41
N PRO A 367 -6.30 7.72 -16.51
CA PRO A 367 -7.58 7.46 -15.86
C PRO A 367 -7.98 8.63 -14.96
N LYS A 368 -9.31 8.88 -14.87
CA LYS A 368 -9.84 10.02 -14.12
C LYS A 368 -10.86 9.56 -13.08
N VAL A 369 -10.71 10.04 -11.84
CA VAL A 369 -11.77 9.93 -10.84
C VAL A 369 -12.85 10.94 -11.18
N VAL A 370 -14.04 10.46 -11.54
CA VAL A 370 -15.20 11.30 -11.93
C VAL A 370 -16.16 11.54 -10.77
N ALA A 371 -16.16 10.65 -9.77
CA ALA A 371 -16.90 10.83 -8.53
C ALA A 371 -16.26 10.09 -7.36
N SER A 372 -16.42 10.66 -6.17
CA SER A 372 -16.03 10.05 -4.89
C SER A 372 -17.20 10.15 -3.91
N ARG A 373 -17.47 9.09 -3.16
CA ARG A 373 -18.56 9.04 -2.18
C ARG A 373 -18.08 8.49 -0.86
N GLY A 374 -17.95 9.36 0.09
CA GLY A 374 -17.85 9.18 1.54
C GLY A 374 -16.98 8.02 2.01
N ARG A 375 -16.55 8.09 3.26
CA ARG A 375 -15.86 6.96 3.93
C ARG A 375 -16.85 5.83 4.20
N MET A 376 -16.39 4.60 4.05
CA MET A 376 -17.09 3.38 4.43
C MET A 376 -16.22 2.60 5.41
N ARG A 377 -16.77 1.64 6.11
CA ARG A 377 -16.00 0.82 7.06
C ARG A 377 -16.39 -0.64 6.94
N GLY A 378 -15.37 -1.50 6.95
CA GLY A 378 -15.57 -2.94 6.89
C GLY A 378 -16.15 -3.40 5.57
N ILE A 379 -15.64 -2.83 4.48
CA ILE A 379 -16.00 -3.21 3.12
C ILE A 379 -15.37 -4.57 2.79
N HIS A 380 -16.14 -5.43 2.11
CA HIS A 380 -15.67 -6.75 1.74
C HIS A 380 -15.94 -7.12 0.27
N GLY A 381 -17.03 -6.65 -0.31
CA GLY A 381 -17.41 -7.03 -1.67
C GLY A 381 -18.07 -5.90 -2.44
N LEU A 382 -17.95 -6.00 -3.75
CA LEU A 382 -18.58 -5.09 -4.70
C LEU A 382 -18.91 -5.84 -5.98
N THR A 383 -20.10 -5.61 -6.51
CA THR A 383 -20.48 -6.04 -7.85
C THR A 383 -21.23 -4.91 -8.55
N ALA A 384 -21.21 -4.93 -9.86
CA ALA A 384 -21.85 -3.91 -10.68
C ALA A 384 -22.68 -4.58 -11.78
N ASP A 385 -23.94 -4.16 -11.94
CA ASP A 385 -24.85 -4.66 -12.96
C ASP A 385 -25.76 -3.54 -13.47
N GLY A 386 -25.74 -3.30 -14.77
CA GLY A 386 -26.54 -2.26 -15.41
C GLY A 386 -26.23 -0.86 -14.84
N GLU A 387 -27.25 -0.22 -14.27
CA GLU A 387 -27.18 1.12 -13.67
C GLU A 387 -26.96 1.09 -12.14
N TYR A 388 -26.58 -0.07 -11.58
CA TYR A 388 -26.47 -0.24 -10.14
C TYR A 388 -25.13 -0.86 -9.74
N VAL A 389 -24.68 -0.43 -8.57
CA VAL A 389 -23.54 -1.02 -7.87
C VAL A 389 -24.00 -1.45 -6.49
N TYR A 390 -23.65 -2.67 -6.14
CA TYR A 390 -23.98 -3.31 -4.87
C TYR A 390 -22.68 -3.49 -4.06
N ILE A 391 -22.65 -2.93 -2.86
CA ILE A 391 -21.47 -2.94 -1.99
C ILE A 391 -21.85 -3.60 -0.67
N THR A 392 -21.06 -4.59 -0.25
CA THR A 392 -21.20 -5.19 1.07
C THR A 392 -20.28 -4.51 2.06
N ASP A 393 -20.83 -4.14 3.21
CA ASP A 393 -20.08 -3.84 4.43
C ASP A 393 -20.40 -4.88 5.51
N ARG A 394 -19.80 -4.71 6.70
CA ARG A 394 -19.95 -5.71 7.79
C ARG A 394 -21.38 -6.18 8.03
N TRP A 395 -22.37 -5.31 7.86
CA TRP A 395 -23.75 -5.56 8.33
C TRP A 395 -24.81 -5.18 7.31
N SER A 396 -24.40 -4.79 6.09
CA SER A 396 -25.36 -4.36 5.10
C SER A 396 -24.93 -4.60 3.66
N LEU A 397 -25.90 -4.70 2.78
CA LEU A 397 -25.79 -4.53 1.34
C LEU A 397 -26.29 -3.13 0.98
N LYS A 398 -25.44 -2.32 0.39
CA LYS A 398 -25.77 -0.97 -0.09
C LYS A 398 -25.94 -0.97 -1.58
N THR A 399 -27.04 -0.40 -2.05
CA THR A 399 -27.34 -0.21 -3.46
C THR A 399 -27.09 1.23 -3.86
N TYR A 400 -26.26 1.43 -4.88
CA TYR A 400 -25.96 2.72 -5.48
C TYR A 400 -26.50 2.79 -6.90
N SER A 401 -27.14 3.92 -7.24
CA SER A 401 -27.44 4.24 -8.64
C SER A 401 -26.20 4.87 -9.29
N VAL A 402 -25.83 4.36 -10.46
CA VAL A 402 -24.65 4.77 -11.23
C VAL A 402 -24.97 5.08 -12.70
N GLY A 403 -26.23 5.20 -13.06
CA GLY A 403 -26.67 5.57 -14.41
C GLY A 403 -26.09 6.92 -14.88
N ASP A 404 -25.87 7.86 -13.96
CA ASP A 404 -24.98 9.02 -14.16
C ASP A 404 -23.76 8.87 -13.23
N PRO A 405 -22.60 8.45 -13.73
CA PRO A 405 -21.41 8.21 -12.90
C PRO A 405 -21.00 9.40 -12.04
N SER A 406 -21.24 10.63 -12.52
CA SER A 406 -20.91 11.87 -11.78
C SER A 406 -21.87 12.13 -10.61
N LYS A 407 -23.06 11.53 -10.63
CA LYS A 407 -24.14 11.70 -9.64
C LYS A 407 -24.44 10.42 -8.85
N THR A 408 -23.49 9.52 -8.74
CA THR A 408 -23.62 8.28 -7.97
C THR A 408 -24.18 8.52 -6.56
N ASN A 409 -25.26 7.88 -6.19
CA ASN A 409 -25.91 8.04 -4.90
C ASN A 409 -26.37 6.70 -4.32
N ILE A 410 -26.31 6.57 -3.00
CA ILE A 410 -26.94 5.47 -2.29
C ILE A 410 -28.46 5.61 -2.38
N ILE A 411 -29.13 4.54 -2.78
CA ILE A 411 -30.60 4.51 -2.90
C ILE A 411 -31.24 3.56 -1.90
N HIS A 412 -30.50 2.54 -1.42
CA HIS A 412 -30.97 1.64 -0.38
C HIS A 412 -29.83 1.07 0.48
N THR A 413 -30.17 0.64 1.70
CA THR A 413 -29.31 -0.12 2.60
C THR A 413 -30.11 -1.26 3.21
N LEU A 414 -29.83 -2.49 2.79
CA LEU A 414 -30.42 -3.72 3.31
C LEU A 414 -29.53 -4.28 4.42
N ARG A 415 -30.07 -4.50 5.62
CA ARG A 415 -29.33 -5.17 6.70
C ARG A 415 -29.15 -6.65 6.39
N THR A 416 -27.94 -7.18 6.61
CA THR A 416 -27.60 -8.58 6.37
C THR A 416 -27.56 -9.39 7.67
N PRO A 417 -27.84 -10.72 7.64
CA PRO A 417 -27.88 -11.56 8.84
C PRO A 417 -26.51 -11.86 9.45
N GLY A 418 -25.41 -11.63 8.73
CA GLY A 418 -24.04 -11.83 9.19
C GLY A 418 -23.10 -10.82 8.57
N VAL A 419 -21.79 -10.99 8.77
CA VAL A 419 -20.76 -10.17 8.11
C VAL A 419 -20.76 -10.49 6.63
N ALA A 420 -21.35 -9.62 5.82
CA ALA A 420 -21.41 -9.78 4.38
C ALA A 420 -20.01 -9.73 3.75
N ARG A 421 -19.72 -10.71 2.90
CA ARG A 421 -18.44 -10.86 2.20
C ARG A 421 -18.58 -10.52 0.73
N THR A 422 -18.39 -11.47 -0.15
CA THR A 422 -18.47 -11.27 -1.59
C THR A 422 -19.93 -11.22 -2.07
N VAL A 423 -20.14 -10.47 -3.14
CA VAL A 423 -21.44 -10.26 -3.76
C VAL A 423 -21.30 -10.36 -5.29
N VAL A 424 -22.25 -11.04 -5.93
CA VAL A 424 -22.34 -11.16 -7.39
C VAL A 424 -23.77 -10.85 -7.82
N ALA A 425 -23.94 -9.89 -8.72
CA ALA A 425 -25.23 -9.57 -9.32
C ALA A 425 -25.40 -10.32 -10.65
N ARG A 426 -26.59 -10.84 -10.86
CA ARG A 426 -26.98 -11.45 -12.13
C ARG A 426 -28.48 -11.26 -12.36
N GLN A 427 -28.82 -10.55 -13.41
CA GLN A 427 -30.21 -10.18 -13.71
C GLN A 427 -30.80 -9.36 -12.54
N ASN A 428 -31.94 -9.75 -11.99
CA ASN A 428 -32.59 -9.07 -10.87
C ASN A 428 -32.28 -9.72 -9.53
N LEU A 429 -31.21 -10.52 -9.44
CA LEU A 429 -30.79 -11.21 -8.24
C LEU A 429 -29.37 -10.86 -7.88
N VAL A 430 -29.15 -10.72 -6.58
CA VAL A 430 -27.84 -10.59 -5.98
C VAL A 430 -27.59 -11.80 -5.09
N TYR A 431 -26.45 -12.45 -5.31
CA TYR A 431 -25.98 -13.61 -4.55
C TYR A 431 -24.86 -13.16 -3.64
N MET A 432 -25.00 -13.41 -2.35
CA MET A 432 -24.11 -12.89 -1.33
C MET A 432 -23.63 -14.01 -0.39
N THR A 433 -22.37 -13.98 -0.05
CA THR A 433 -21.78 -14.79 1.02
C THR A 433 -21.67 -14.01 2.32
N SER A 434 -21.74 -14.69 3.44
CA SER A 434 -21.74 -14.09 4.76
C SER A 434 -21.03 -15.00 5.77
N ASP A 435 -20.21 -14.44 6.66
CA ASP A 435 -19.62 -15.20 7.75
C ASP A 435 -20.71 -15.80 8.65
N HIS A 436 -20.61 -17.07 8.96
CA HIS A 436 -21.47 -17.83 9.87
C HIS A 436 -22.95 -17.89 9.51
N SER A 437 -23.43 -17.12 8.54
CA SER A 437 -24.82 -17.20 8.07
C SER A 437 -24.96 -17.79 6.68
N GLY A 438 -23.82 -17.98 5.98
CA GLY A 438 -23.72 -18.75 4.76
C GLY A 438 -24.04 -17.97 3.49
N PHE A 439 -24.87 -18.54 2.63
CA PHE A 439 -25.21 -18.02 1.30
C PHE A 439 -26.62 -17.43 1.27
N HIS A 440 -26.79 -16.29 0.62
CA HIS A 440 -28.06 -15.57 0.52
C HIS A 440 -28.39 -15.18 -0.92
N VAL A 441 -29.67 -15.24 -1.27
CA VAL A 441 -30.23 -14.75 -2.53
C VAL A 441 -31.12 -13.55 -2.23
N ILE A 442 -30.86 -12.45 -2.90
CA ILE A 442 -31.50 -11.15 -2.67
C ILE A 442 -32.19 -10.75 -3.99
N ASP A 443 -33.49 -10.49 -3.95
CA ASP A 443 -34.21 -9.90 -5.05
C ASP A 443 -33.92 -8.39 -5.09
N VAL A 444 -33.49 -7.93 -6.25
CA VAL A 444 -33.17 -6.51 -6.55
C VAL A 444 -33.95 -6.01 -7.76
N SER A 445 -35.08 -6.67 -8.10
CA SER A 445 -35.99 -6.23 -9.17
C SER A 445 -36.49 -4.81 -8.94
N ASP A 446 -36.74 -4.43 -7.68
CA ASP A 446 -36.81 -3.03 -7.26
C ASP A 446 -35.54 -2.67 -6.46
N PRO A 447 -34.54 -1.98 -7.05
CA PRO A 447 -33.30 -1.61 -6.37
C PRO A 447 -33.49 -0.68 -5.16
N LYS A 448 -34.68 -0.08 -5.01
CA LYS A 448 -35.04 0.75 -3.84
C LYS A 448 -35.63 -0.06 -2.69
N ALA A 449 -35.99 -1.33 -2.94
CA ALA A 449 -36.56 -2.21 -1.94
C ALA A 449 -36.00 -3.65 -2.08
N PRO A 450 -34.66 -3.84 -2.00
CA PRO A 450 -34.09 -5.18 -2.07
C PRO A 450 -34.52 -6.04 -0.88
N GLU A 451 -34.76 -7.35 -1.14
CA GLU A 451 -35.25 -8.29 -0.13
C GLU A 451 -34.47 -9.61 -0.18
N ILE A 452 -34.10 -10.18 0.97
CA ILE A 452 -33.54 -11.53 1.04
C ILE A 452 -34.68 -12.53 0.84
N ILE A 453 -34.66 -13.23 -0.27
CA ILE A 453 -35.72 -14.19 -0.64
C ILE A 453 -35.34 -15.64 -0.39
N GLY A 454 -34.06 -15.97 -0.27
CA GLY A 454 -33.57 -17.31 -0.01
C GLY A 454 -32.23 -17.31 0.74
N SER A 455 -32.00 -18.37 1.51
CA SER A 455 -30.74 -18.53 2.27
C SER A 455 -30.40 -20.00 2.44
N TYR A 456 -29.10 -20.30 2.38
CA TYR A 456 -28.55 -21.60 2.74
C TYR A 456 -27.49 -21.41 3.83
N PRO A 457 -27.69 -21.96 5.04
CA PRO A 457 -26.71 -21.83 6.14
C PRO A 457 -25.49 -22.68 5.85
N MET A 458 -24.29 -22.13 6.09
CA MET A 458 -23.00 -22.81 5.89
C MET A 458 -22.16 -22.72 7.17
N SER A 459 -21.45 -23.79 7.49
CA SER A 459 -20.39 -23.75 8.50
C SER A 459 -19.14 -23.11 7.89
N GLY A 460 -18.33 -22.43 8.70
CA GLY A 460 -17.10 -21.77 8.24
C GLY A 460 -17.32 -20.32 7.77
N PHE A 461 -16.38 -19.85 6.97
CA PHE A 461 -16.39 -18.47 6.46
C PHE A 461 -16.55 -18.51 4.94
N ALA A 462 -17.75 -18.23 4.46
CA ALA A 462 -18.01 -18.13 3.03
C ALA A 462 -17.44 -16.81 2.48
N TYR A 463 -16.31 -16.89 1.78
CA TYR A 463 -15.61 -15.72 1.23
C TYR A 463 -16.06 -15.40 -0.19
N GLY A 464 -15.77 -16.27 -1.16
CA GLY A 464 -16.00 -16.02 -2.57
C GLY A 464 -17.27 -16.67 -3.10
N VAL A 465 -17.91 -16.04 -4.08
CA VAL A 465 -19.03 -16.64 -4.84
C VAL A 465 -18.93 -16.33 -6.31
N ALA A 466 -19.26 -17.31 -7.14
CA ALA A 466 -19.50 -17.15 -8.57
C ALA A 466 -20.78 -17.88 -8.96
N VAL A 467 -21.48 -17.39 -9.99
CA VAL A 467 -22.76 -17.96 -10.43
C VAL A 467 -22.70 -18.32 -11.91
N SER A 468 -23.07 -19.54 -12.23
CA SER A 468 -23.16 -20.02 -13.62
C SER A 468 -24.31 -21.03 -13.77
N GLY A 469 -25.14 -20.82 -14.80
CA GLY A 469 -26.34 -21.65 -14.98
C GLY A 469 -27.28 -21.58 -13.77
N ASN A 470 -27.63 -22.73 -13.24
CA ASN A 470 -28.51 -22.89 -12.08
C ASN A 470 -27.72 -23.13 -10.79
N TYR A 471 -26.43 -22.86 -10.76
CA TYR A 471 -25.59 -23.12 -9.62
C TYR A 471 -24.81 -21.90 -9.16
N ALA A 472 -24.70 -21.75 -7.84
CA ALA A 472 -23.74 -20.90 -7.19
C ALA A 472 -22.57 -21.75 -6.67
N TYR A 473 -21.37 -21.23 -6.86
CA TYR A 473 -20.11 -21.87 -6.48
C TYR A 473 -19.46 -21.02 -5.40
N VAL A 474 -19.29 -21.58 -4.23
CA VAL A 474 -18.84 -20.85 -3.04
C VAL A 474 -17.47 -21.34 -2.58
N ALA A 475 -16.55 -20.40 -2.45
CA ALA A 475 -15.28 -20.62 -1.75
C ALA A 475 -15.50 -20.37 -0.25
N ASN A 476 -15.38 -21.42 0.57
CA ASN A 476 -15.75 -21.42 1.98
C ASN A 476 -14.55 -21.78 2.86
N SER A 477 -13.55 -20.93 2.88
CA SER A 477 -12.35 -21.01 3.73
C SER A 477 -11.86 -22.46 3.90
N ASP A 478 -11.85 -22.93 5.15
CA ASP A 478 -11.35 -24.23 5.61
C ASP A 478 -12.26 -25.44 5.30
N THR A 479 -13.47 -25.21 4.79
CA THR A 479 -14.36 -26.29 4.31
C THR A 479 -14.31 -26.49 2.79
N GLY A 480 -13.53 -25.66 2.09
CA GLY A 480 -13.20 -25.78 0.68
C GLY A 480 -14.26 -25.21 -0.27
N PHE A 481 -14.64 -25.97 -1.28
CA PHE A 481 -15.49 -25.55 -2.39
C PHE A 481 -16.89 -26.19 -2.31
N HIS A 482 -17.95 -25.37 -2.43
CA HIS A 482 -19.34 -25.82 -2.35
C HIS A 482 -20.12 -25.46 -3.62
N ILE A 483 -21.02 -26.33 -4.04
CA ILE A 483 -21.95 -26.12 -5.14
C ILE A 483 -23.38 -26.08 -4.58
N ILE A 484 -24.09 -24.99 -4.84
CA ILE A 484 -25.45 -24.71 -4.37
C ILE A 484 -26.37 -24.62 -5.56
N ASP A 485 -27.45 -25.39 -5.57
CA ASP A 485 -28.54 -25.27 -6.55
C ASP A 485 -29.35 -24.00 -6.26
N ILE A 486 -29.44 -23.12 -7.25
CA ILE A 486 -30.21 -21.88 -7.22
C ILE A 486 -31.32 -21.84 -8.28
N SER A 487 -31.73 -23.02 -8.80
CA SER A 487 -32.84 -23.14 -9.73
C SER A 487 -34.13 -22.57 -9.14
N TYR A 488 -34.30 -22.69 -7.83
CA TYR A 488 -35.33 -22.07 -7.02
C TYR A 488 -34.71 -21.04 -6.06
N PRO A 489 -34.63 -19.78 -6.45
CA PRO A 489 -33.92 -18.74 -5.66
C PRO A 489 -34.41 -18.58 -4.22
N MET A 490 -35.70 -18.91 -3.96
CA MET A 490 -36.29 -18.83 -2.62
C MET A 490 -35.89 -20.03 -1.72
N SER A 491 -35.33 -21.10 -2.28
CA SER A 491 -34.95 -22.33 -1.57
C SER A 491 -33.64 -22.88 -2.15
N PRO A 492 -32.52 -22.15 -1.99
CA PRO A 492 -31.22 -22.67 -2.41
C PRO A 492 -30.83 -23.88 -1.59
N ASP A 493 -30.20 -24.91 -2.21
CA ASP A 493 -29.83 -26.15 -1.53
C ASP A 493 -28.42 -26.64 -1.93
N LEU A 494 -27.71 -27.30 -1.01
CA LEU A 494 -26.38 -27.84 -1.26
C LEU A 494 -26.47 -29.06 -2.20
N VAL A 495 -25.72 -28.99 -3.29
CA VAL A 495 -25.56 -30.13 -4.22
C VAL A 495 -24.38 -31.00 -3.81
N SER A 496 -23.26 -30.38 -3.52
CA SER A 496 -22.02 -31.07 -3.15
C SER A 496 -21.02 -30.13 -2.49
N SER A 497 -20.04 -30.73 -1.81
CA SER A 497 -18.86 -30.03 -1.28
C SER A 497 -17.59 -30.81 -1.63
N LEU A 498 -16.48 -30.07 -1.79
CA LEU A 498 -15.16 -30.61 -2.09
C LEU A 498 -14.14 -29.94 -1.18
N GLU A 499 -13.48 -30.71 -0.34
CA GLU A 499 -12.35 -30.21 0.45
C GLU A 499 -11.19 -29.83 -0.49
N THR A 500 -10.52 -28.71 -0.20
CA THR A 500 -9.37 -28.23 -0.95
C THR A 500 -8.13 -28.17 -0.08
N PRO A 501 -6.91 -28.22 -0.68
CA PRO A 501 -5.66 -28.29 0.10
C PRO A 501 -5.38 -27.06 0.96
N GLY A 502 -5.91 -25.90 0.59
CA GLY A 502 -5.68 -24.62 1.25
C GLY A 502 -6.95 -23.99 1.80
N LEU A 503 -6.89 -22.68 2.02
CA LEU A 503 -8.05 -21.88 2.40
C LEU A 503 -8.70 -21.28 1.16
N ALA A 504 -9.95 -21.66 0.87
CA ALA A 504 -10.68 -21.21 -0.32
C ALA A 504 -11.18 -19.77 -0.18
N TYR A 505 -10.72 -18.85 -1.04
CA TYR A 505 -11.07 -17.43 -1.00
C TYR A 505 -11.85 -16.95 -2.22
N GLY A 506 -11.24 -16.99 -3.39
CA GLY A 506 -11.81 -16.48 -4.63
C GLY A 506 -12.17 -17.59 -5.61
N VAL A 507 -13.27 -17.43 -6.35
CA VAL A 507 -13.71 -18.42 -7.33
C VAL A 507 -14.15 -17.75 -8.62
N ALA A 508 -13.77 -18.30 -9.76
CA ALA A 508 -14.26 -17.90 -11.09
C ALA A 508 -14.64 -19.12 -11.92
N ILE A 509 -15.67 -19.00 -12.75
CA ILE A 509 -16.19 -20.11 -13.56
C ILE A 509 -15.92 -19.86 -15.04
N LYS A 510 -15.45 -20.88 -15.73
CA LYS A 510 -15.34 -20.89 -17.19
C LYS A 510 -15.64 -22.27 -17.76
N GLY A 511 -16.74 -22.37 -18.51
CA GLY A 511 -17.20 -23.64 -19.06
C GLY A 511 -17.48 -24.66 -17.96
N GLN A 512 -16.87 -25.83 -18.06
CA GLN A 512 -17.02 -26.92 -17.11
C GLN A 512 -15.98 -26.91 -15.96
N TYR A 513 -15.26 -25.81 -15.78
CA TYR A 513 -14.25 -25.70 -14.76
C TYR A 513 -14.49 -24.50 -13.83
N ALA A 514 -14.30 -24.75 -12.54
CA ALA A 514 -14.11 -23.71 -11.53
C ALA A 514 -12.61 -23.52 -11.26
N TYR A 515 -12.22 -22.27 -11.12
CA TYR A 515 -10.87 -21.83 -10.79
C TYR A 515 -10.93 -21.19 -9.42
N LEU A 516 -10.23 -21.80 -8.46
CA LEU A 516 -10.28 -21.44 -7.05
C LEU A 516 -8.93 -20.89 -6.59
N ALA A 517 -8.92 -19.68 -6.05
CA ALA A 517 -7.80 -19.14 -5.30
C ALA A 517 -7.83 -19.73 -3.91
N ASP A 518 -6.85 -20.58 -3.59
CA ASP A 518 -6.86 -21.51 -2.47
C ASP A 518 -5.74 -21.20 -1.46
N GLY A 519 -5.59 -19.92 -1.13
CA GLY A 519 -4.62 -19.42 -0.16
C GLY A 519 -3.19 -19.85 -0.48
N ASP A 520 -2.50 -20.44 0.49
CA ASP A 520 -1.12 -20.95 0.35
C ASP A 520 -0.97 -22.10 -0.67
N SER A 521 -2.08 -22.71 -1.09
CA SER A 521 -2.08 -23.80 -2.08
C SER A 521 -2.21 -23.31 -3.53
N GLY A 522 -2.25 -21.99 -3.74
CA GLY A 522 -2.26 -21.36 -5.06
C GLY A 522 -3.57 -21.52 -5.80
N LEU A 523 -3.54 -21.84 -7.09
CA LEU A 523 -4.73 -21.99 -7.94
C LEU A 523 -5.11 -23.47 -8.07
N GLN A 524 -6.35 -23.81 -7.68
CA GLN A 524 -6.95 -25.12 -7.96
C GLN A 524 -7.90 -25.03 -9.15
N ILE A 525 -7.89 -26.03 -10.02
CA ILE A 525 -8.84 -26.18 -11.13
C ILE A 525 -9.72 -27.38 -10.86
N ILE A 526 -11.01 -27.13 -10.76
CA ILE A 526 -12.03 -28.12 -10.37
C ILE A 526 -12.92 -28.41 -11.58
N ASP A 527 -13.06 -29.66 -11.96
CA ASP A 527 -14.08 -30.09 -12.94
C ASP A 527 -15.45 -30.09 -12.25
N ILE A 528 -16.37 -29.34 -12.82
CA ILE A 528 -17.75 -29.16 -12.37
C ILE A 528 -18.75 -29.61 -13.43
N SER A 529 -18.34 -30.44 -14.39
CA SER A 529 -19.20 -31.00 -15.43
C SER A 529 -20.35 -31.83 -14.86
N ASP A 530 -20.09 -32.53 -13.76
CA ASP A 530 -21.12 -33.11 -12.89
C ASP A 530 -21.12 -32.35 -11.54
N PRO A 531 -22.11 -31.48 -11.30
CA PRO A 531 -22.19 -30.73 -10.06
C PRO A 531 -22.30 -31.57 -8.79
N LYS A 532 -22.67 -32.85 -8.91
CA LYS A 532 -22.78 -33.80 -7.78
C LYS A 532 -21.46 -34.46 -7.43
N ALA A 533 -20.48 -34.42 -8.33
CA ALA A 533 -19.18 -35.09 -8.17
C ALA A 533 -18.02 -34.18 -8.64
N PRO A 534 -17.86 -32.96 -8.08
CA PRO A 534 -16.74 -32.10 -8.43
C PRO A 534 -15.40 -32.72 -8.04
N SER A 535 -14.36 -32.48 -8.84
CA SER A 535 -13.02 -33.01 -8.55
C SER A 535 -11.91 -32.06 -8.97
N ILE A 536 -10.85 -31.96 -8.17
CA ILE A 536 -9.64 -31.21 -8.54
C ILE A 536 -8.94 -31.98 -9.68
N VAL A 537 -8.81 -31.32 -10.83
CA VAL A 537 -8.18 -31.91 -12.02
C VAL A 537 -6.82 -31.29 -12.32
N GLY A 538 -6.51 -30.15 -11.74
CA GLY A 538 -5.21 -29.49 -11.89
C GLY A 538 -4.93 -28.51 -10.76
N SER A 539 -3.66 -28.28 -10.50
CA SER A 539 -3.18 -27.35 -9.49
C SER A 539 -1.98 -26.59 -10.02
N CYS A 540 -1.91 -25.29 -9.72
CA CYS A 540 -0.75 -24.44 -9.97
C CYS A 540 -0.30 -23.83 -8.64
N PRO A 541 0.77 -24.35 -8.01
CA PRO A 541 1.33 -23.72 -6.83
C PRO A 541 1.77 -22.28 -7.13
N ILE A 542 1.41 -21.37 -6.26
CA ILE A 542 1.79 -19.94 -6.32
C ILE A 542 2.41 -19.61 -4.98
N GLU A 543 3.64 -19.09 -5.01
CA GLU A 543 4.31 -18.65 -3.80
C GLU A 543 3.64 -17.40 -3.27
N GLY A 544 3.11 -17.43 -2.05
CA GLY A 544 2.38 -16.35 -1.41
C GLY A 544 0.98 -16.77 -0.98
N PHE A 545 0.00 -15.86 -0.99
CA PHE A 545 -1.35 -16.12 -0.55
C PHE A 545 -2.38 -15.70 -1.60
N SER A 546 -2.88 -16.69 -2.34
CA SER A 546 -3.84 -16.49 -3.43
C SER A 546 -5.24 -16.20 -2.88
N ASN A 547 -5.76 -14.99 -3.13
CA ASN A 547 -7.02 -14.51 -2.56
C ASN A 547 -8.12 -14.21 -3.60
N GLY A 548 -7.77 -13.90 -4.85
CA GLY A 548 -8.71 -13.61 -5.91
C GLY A 548 -8.32 -14.22 -7.24
N VAL A 549 -9.29 -14.46 -8.12
CA VAL A 549 -9.05 -15.01 -9.45
C VAL A 549 -10.00 -14.42 -10.47
N ALA A 550 -9.48 -14.05 -11.65
CA ALA A 550 -10.25 -13.62 -12.81
C ALA A 550 -9.78 -14.37 -14.06
N ILE A 551 -10.71 -14.69 -14.96
CA ILE A 551 -10.40 -15.47 -16.16
C ILE A 551 -10.57 -14.61 -17.42
N LYS A 552 -9.49 -14.49 -18.20
CA LYS A 552 -9.53 -13.81 -19.50
C LYS A 552 -8.89 -14.66 -20.59
N GLY A 553 -9.70 -15.03 -21.58
CA GLY A 553 -9.24 -15.89 -22.67
C GLY A 553 -8.67 -17.23 -22.15
N LYS A 554 -7.44 -17.51 -22.43
CA LYS A 554 -6.74 -18.76 -22.06
C LYS A 554 -5.91 -18.65 -20.76
N TYR A 555 -6.12 -17.59 -19.98
CA TYR A 555 -5.37 -17.31 -18.78
C TYR A 555 -6.28 -17.11 -17.56
N ALA A 556 -5.82 -17.62 -16.43
CA ALA A 556 -6.27 -17.21 -15.11
C ALA A 556 -5.30 -16.14 -14.56
N TYR A 557 -5.85 -15.11 -13.99
CA TYR A 557 -5.11 -14.05 -13.29
C TYR A 557 -5.45 -14.17 -11.81
N VAL A 558 -4.46 -14.47 -11.01
CA VAL A 558 -4.60 -14.70 -9.58
C VAL A 558 -3.97 -13.54 -8.84
N SER A 559 -4.74 -12.84 -7.99
CA SER A 559 -4.19 -11.88 -7.05
C SER A 559 -3.59 -12.63 -5.87
N ASP A 560 -2.38 -12.23 -5.51
CA ASP A 560 -1.61 -12.78 -4.41
C ASP A 560 -1.29 -11.67 -3.44
N GLU A 561 -1.74 -11.79 -2.20
CA GLU A 561 -1.65 -10.73 -1.19
C GLU A 561 -0.22 -10.18 -1.01
N ILE A 562 0.78 -11.06 -1.12
CA ILE A 562 2.18 -10.70 -0.87
C ILE A 562 2.94 -10.35 -2.16
N LYS A 563 2.56 -10.95 -3.27
CA LYS A 563 3.35 -10.98 -4.50
C LYS A 563 2.69 -10.27 -5.70
N GLY A 564 1.49 -9.70 -5.51
CA GLY A 564 0.80 -8.96 -6.56
C GLY A 564 -0.02 -9.85 -7.52
N LEU A 565 0.23 -9.84 -8.83
CA LEU A 565 -0.58 -10.55 -9.83
C LEU A 565 0.20 -11.68 -10.50
N ARG A 566 -0.44 -12.84 -10.60
CA ARG A 566 0.10 -14.05 -11.24
C ARG A 566 -0.76 -14.44 -12.44
N LYS A 567 -0.13 -14.70 -13.59
CA LYS A 567 -0.78 -15.12 -14.85
C LYS A 567 -0.51 -16.59 -15.09
N VAL A 568 -1.57 -17.40 -15.10
CA VAL A 568 -1.51 -18.85 -15.27
C VAL A 568 -2.13 -19.24 -16.60
N ASP A 569 -1.41 -19.99 -17.42
CA ASP A 569 -1.94 -20.59 -18.64
C ASP A 569 -2.83 -21.79 -18.28
N ILE A 570 -4.10 -21.71 -18.67
CA ILE A 570 -5.14 -22.70 -18.35
C ILE A 570 -5.67 -23.40 -19.59
N ARG A 571 -4.96 -23.38 -20.72
CA ARG A 571 -5.35 -24.12 -21.93
C ARG A 571 -5.46 -25.63 -21.68
N ASN A 572 -4.60 -26.16 -20.82
CA ASN A 572 -4.75 -27.50 -20.31
C ASN A 572 -5.08 -27.46 -18.81
N PRO A 573 -6.36 -27.61 -18.44
CA PRO A 573 -6.79 -27.56 -17.05
C PRO A 573 -6.11 -28.59 -16.13
N LYS A 574 -5.63 -29.70 -16.69
CA LYS A 574 -4.93 -30.76 -15.93
C LYS A 574 -3.46 -30.46 -15.69
N ALA A 575 -2.90 -29.47 -16.37
CA ALA A 575 -1.50 -29.06 -16.23
C ALA A 575 -1.38 -27.53 -16.40
N PRO A 576 -1.98 -26.73 -15.51
CA PRO A 576 -1.85 -25.29 -15.54
C PRO A 576 -0.41 -24.86 -15.30
N LYS A 577 0.01 -23.71 -15.88
CA LYS A 577 1.39 -23.24 -15.78
C LYS A 577 1.43 -21.76 -15.46
N LEU A 578 2.19 -21.38 -14.44
CA LEU A 578 2.56 -19.99 -14.21
C LEU A 578 3.42 -19.50 -15.38
N VAL A 579 2.98 -18.43 -16.06
CA VAL A 579 3.65 -17.93 -17.28
C VAL A 579 4.12 -16.49 -17.17
N ALA A 580 3.56 -15.72 -16.22
CA ALA A 580 4.00 -14.36 -15.96
C ALA A 580 3.63 -13.93 -14.54
N GLN A 581 4.33 -12.92 -14.06
CA GLN A 581 4.09 -12.31 -12.76
C GLN A 581 4.29 -10.79 -12.84
N PHE A 582 3.56 -10.08 -11.99
CA PHE A 582 3.70 -8.65 -11.77
C PHE A 582 3.67 -8.40 -10.26
N ASP A 583 4.81 -8.00 -9.70
CA ASP A 583 4.94 -7.71 -8.28
C ASP A 583 4.44 -6.29 -8.04
N SER A 584 3.31 -6.15 -7.35
CA SER A 584 2.76 -4.84 -6.98
C SER A 584 3.39 -4.34 -5.68
N PRO A 585 3.47 -3.01 -5.48
CA PRO A 585 4.08 -2.46 -4.27
C PRO A 585 3.27 -2.69 -3.00
N GLY A 586 1.96 -2.91 -3.14
CA GLY A 586 1.04 -3.14 -2.03
C GLY A 586 0.58 -4.59 -1.93
N GLU A 587 -0.49 -4.80 -1.15
CA GLU A 587 -1.15 -6.10 -0.98
C GLU A 587 -2.25 -6.24 -2.04
N ALA A 588 -2.09 -7.17 -2.98
CA ALA A 588 -3.07 -7.38 -4.04
C ALA A 588 -4.34 -8.06 -3.49
N ALA A 589 -5.35 -7.26 -3.18
CA ALA A 589 -6.60 -7.70 -2.57
C ALA A 589 -7.58 -8.35 -3.57
N GLY A 590 -7.50 -7.99 -4.86
CA GLY A 590 -8.38 -8.57 -5.86
C GLY A 590 -8.07 -8.12 -7.28
N VAL A 591 -8.49 -8.90 -8.26
CA VAL A 591 -8.32 -8.61 -9.68
C VAL A 591 -9.65 -8.67 -10.41
N THR A 592 -9.93 -7.66 -11.25
CA THR A 592 -11.11 -7.63 -12.13
C THR A 592 -10.73 -7.34 -13.58
N ILE A 593 -11.61 -7.69 -14.50
CA ILE A 593 -11.39 -7.47 -15.93
C ILE A 593 -12.25 -6.30 -16.40
N CYS A 594 -11.63 -5.37 -17.12
CA CYS A 594 -12.29 -4.25 -17.76
C CYS A 594 -11.87 -4.19 -19.25
N GLY A 595 -12.67 -4.79 -20.12
CA GLY A 595 -12.35 -4.91 -21.55
C GLY A 595 -11.03 -5.67 -21.79
N GLU A 596 -10.03 -5.00 -22.37
CA GLU A 596 -8.70 -5.58 -22.59
C GLU A 596 -7.75 -5.40 -21.40
N TYR A 597 -8.17 -4.68 -20.37
CA TYR A 597 -7.34 -4.37 -19.20
C TYR A 597 -7.68 -5.26 -18.01
N LEU A 598 -6.69 -5.44 -17.15
CA LEU A 598 -6.80 -5.99 -15.82
C LEU A 598 -6.76 -4.82 -14.83
N VAL A 599 -7.62 -4.86 -13.85
CA VAL A 599 -7.66 -3.88 -12.77
C VAL A 599 -7.32 -4.60 -11.47
N LEU A 600 -6.17 -4.28 -10.90
CA LEU A 600 -5.68 -4.85 -9.65
C LEU A 600 -5.96 -3.87 -8.52
N SER A 601 -6.74 -4.31 -7.53
CA SER A 601 -6.91 -3.62 -6.25
C SER A 601 -5.70 -3.96 -5.38
N ASP A 602 -4.80 -3.01 -5.19
CA ASP A 602 -3.49 -3.21 -4.56
C ASP A 602 -3.44 -2.54 -3.18
N SER A 603 -4.44 -2.77 -2.35
CA SER A 603 -4.66 -2.16 -1.02
C SER A 603 -4.33 -0.65 -0.93
N PHE A 604 -3.25 -0.18 -1.54
CA PHE A 604 -2.74 1.19 -1.48
C PHE A 604 -2.80 1.93 -2.81
N SER A 605 -3.34 1.29 -3.84
CA SER A 605 -3.54 1.87 -5.16
C SER A 605 -4.51 1.04 -6.00
N LEU A 606 -4.91 1.59 -7.14
CA LEU A 606 -5.58 0.87 -8.20
C LEU A 606 -4.66 0.84 -9.41
N LEU A 607 -4.25 -0.35 -9.84
CA LEU A 607 -3.36 -0.54 -10.99
C LEU A 607 -4.16 -0.99 -12.22
N ILE A 608 -3.86 -0.39 -13.36
CA ILE A 608 -4.39 -0.79 -14.67
C ILE A 608 -3.25 -1.46 -15.42
N LEU A 609 -3.48 -2.73 -15.80
CA LEU A 609 -2.50 -3.61 -16.41
C LEU A 609 -3.05 -4.18 -17.73
N LYS A 610 -2.14 -4.64 -18.60
CA LYS A 610 -2.49 -5.28 -19.88
C LYS A 610 -1.83 -6.63 -20.08
#